data_a0c572a13da767cb246dcfde687b40b0
#
_entry.id   a0c572a13da767cb246dcfde687b40b0
#
_cell.length_a   1.000
_cell.length_b   1.000
_cell.length_c   1.000
_cell.angle_alpha   90.00
_cell.angle_beta   90.00
_cell.angle_gamma   90.00
#
_symmetry.space_group_name_H-M   'P 1'
#
loop_
_entity.id
_entity.type
_entity.pdbx_description
1 polymer ?
#
loop_
_entity_poly.entity_id
_entity_poly.type
_entity_poly.pdbx_seq_one_letter_code
_entity_poly.pdbx_strand_id
1 'polypeptide(L)'
;MSEVAARAPGQPNGNEAIDHVDSYLRWTRPDLGYQPEAPRLETADWQAFQRVRIYVKQGMMGEVFDVFGDVRDLYERNDVPERYTVSLQSLGSDGPIVEVQLFGSSMADIYQVGMELEESMGAEMNSLRLRLGPLARRIEVDNLMIRRDMGYQPPN
;
A
#
# COMPACT_ATOMS: atom_id res chain seq x y z
N MET A 1 1.47 -38.58 -15.09
CA MET A 1 2.71 -38.73 -14.29
C MET A 1 3.56 -37.50 -14.59
N SER A 2 3.60 -36.55 -13.66
CA SER A 2 4.45 -35.33 -13.81
C SER A 2 5.89 -35.73 -13.48
N GLU A 3 6.75 -35.60 -14.46
CA GLU A 3 8.19 -35.76 -14.32
C GLU A 3 8.73 -34.61 -13.46
N VAL A 4 9.07 -34.91 -12.21
CA VAL A 4 9.80 -33.96 -11.35
C VAL A 4 11.21 -33.87 -11.92
N ALA A 5 11.54 -32.78 -12.56
CA ALA A 5 12.86 -32.50 -13.10
C ALA A 5 13.92 -32.72 -12.00
N ALA A 6 14.85 -33.62 -12.24
CA ALA A 6 15.94 -33.95 -11.30
C ALA A 6 16.80 -32.66 -11.12
N ARG A 7 16.90 -32.22 -9.87
CA ARG A 7 17.63 -31.04 -9.47
C ARG A 7 19.15 -31.28 -9.61
N ALA A 8 19.87 -30.26 -10.13
CA ALA A 8 21.34 -30.33 -10.21
C ALA A 8 21.99 -30.46 -8.82
N PRO A 9 23.01 -31.29 -8.65
CA PRO A 9 23.72 -31.44 -7.39
C PRO A 9 24.34 -30.08 -6.97
N GLY A 10 24.09 -29.65 -5.73
CA GLY A 10 24.65 -28.44 -5.15
C GLY A 10 23.76 -27.20 -5.20
N GLN A 11 22.56 -27.27 -5.78
CA GLN A 11 21.57 -26.23 -5.57
C GLN A 11 20.95 -26.32 -4.17
N PRO A 12 20.93 -25.21 -3.38
CA PRO A 12 20.30 -25.21 -2.07
C PRO A 12 18.83 -25.64 -2.21
N ASN A 13 18.36 -26.45 -1.28
CA ASN A 13 16.95 -26.78 -1.21
C ASN A 13 16.19 -25.48 -0.95
N GLY A 14 15.11 -25.16 -1.70
CA GLY A 14 14.32 -23.96 -1.47
C GLY A 14 13.87 -23.81 -0.03
N ASN A 15 13.65 -24.93 0.67
CA ASN A 15 13.29 -24.95 2.09
C ASN A 15 14.48 -24.59 3.01
N GLU A 16 15.73 -24.80 2.57
CA GLU A 16 16.93 -24.42 3.34
C GLU A 16 17.26 -22.94 3.18
N ALA A 17 16.73 -22.29 2.14
CA ALA A 17 16.88 -20.85 1.89
C ALA A 17 15.77 -19.99 2.54
N ILE A 18 14.74 -20.64 3.10
CA ILE A 18 13.61 -19.97 3.76
C ILE A 18 13.73 -20.19 5.26
N ASP A 19 14.13 -19.13 5.97
CA ASP A 19 14.24 -19.12 7.42
C ASP A 19 12.87 -18.92 8.09
N HIS A 20 12.01 -18.10 7.49
CA HIS A 20 10.71 -17.77 8.03
C HIS A 20 9.68 -17.46 6.94
N VAL A 21 8.43 -17.85 7.15
CA VAL A 21 7.29 -17.51 6.27
C VAL A 21 6.14 -17.00 7.11
N ASP A 22 5.74 -15.74 6.87
CA ASP A 22 4.52 -15.18 7.40
C ASP A 22 3.43 -15.22 6.35
N SER A 23 2.24 -15.62 6.76
CA SER A 23 1.06 -15.65 5.90
C SER A 23 -0.06 -14.82 6.52
N TYR A 24 -0.70 -13.98 5.72
CA TYR A 24 -1.82 -13.15 6.16
C TYR A 24 -2.87 -13.01 5.08
N LEU A 25 -4.10 -12.69 5.50
CA LEU A 25 -5.19 -12.32 4.59
C LEU A 25 -5.34 -10.82 4.54
N ARG A 26 -5.48 -10.32 3.33
CA ARG A 26 -5.67 -8.89 3.03
C ARG A 26 -6.90 -8.69 2.16
N TRP A 27 -7.72 -7.70 2.51
CA TRP A 27 -8.88 -7.27 1.74
C TRP A 27 -8.68 -5.85 1.24
N THR A 28 -8.88 -5.65 -0.05
CA THR A 28 -8.93 -4.30 -0.61
C THR A 28 -10.24 -3.62 -0.21
N ARG A 29 -10.14 -2.32 0.12
CA ARG A 29 -11.27 -1.44 0.49
C ARG A 29 -11.36 -0.29 -0.51
N PRO A 30 -12.02 -0.50 -1.66
CA PRO A 30 -12.16 0.54 -2.69
C PRO A 30 -12.93 1.76 -2.18
N ASP A 31 -13.83 1.55 -1.22
CA ASP A 31 -14.63 2.59 -0.57
C ASP A 31 -13.81 3.56 0.31
N LEU A 32 -12.60 3.16 0.72
CA LEU A 32 -11.67 3.99 1.49
C LEU A 32 -10.49 4.50 0.67
N GLY A 33 -10.24 3.89 -0.49
CA GLY A 33 -9.24 4.34 -1.45
C GLY A 33 -9.78 5.45 -2.34
N TYR A 34 -8.90 6.00 -3.17
CA TYR A 34 -9.27 7.01 -4.16
C TYR A 34 -8.73 6.64 -5.54
N GLN A 35 -9.60 6.77 -6.54
CA GLN A 35 -9.30 6.53 -7.93
C GLN A 35 -9.83 7.71 -8.74
N PRO A 36 -8.96 8.63 -9.23
CA PRO A 36 -9.38 9.72 -10.09
C PRO A 36 -9.88 9.22 -11.44
N GLU A 37 -10.76 9.98 -12.11
CA GLU A 37 -11.22 9.66 -13.46
C GLU A 37 -10.08 9.73 -14.49
N ALA A 38 -9.16 10.68 -14.32
CA ALA A 38 -7.98 10.85 -15.15
C ALA A 38 -6.71 10.79 -14.29
N PRO A 39 -6.17 9.60 -14.02
CA PRO A 39 -4.96 9.48 -13.20
C PRO A 39 -3.75 10.05 -13.93
N ARG A 40 -2.83 10.66 -13.18
CA ARG A 40 -1.56 11.16 -13.73
C ARG A 40 -0.69 10.03 -14.31
N LEU A 41 -0.72 8.86 -13.69
CA LEU A 41 0.03 7.68 -14.11
C LEU A 41 -0.89 6.49 -14.32
N GLU A 42 -0.73 5.83 -15.47
CA GLU A 42 -1.34 4.54 -15.72
C GLU A 42 -0.65 3.42 -14.90
N THR A 43 -1.37 2.35 -14.63
CA THR A 43 -0.83 1.21 -13.87
C THR A 43 0.44 0.62 -14.51
N ALA A 44 0.54 0.70 -15.84
CA ALA A 44 1.71 0.22 -16.58
C ALA A 44 2.98 1.04 -16.31
N ASP A 45 2.83 2.30 -15.90
CA ASP A 45 3.95 3.23 -15.67
C ASP A 45 4.47 3.21 -14.24
N TRP A 46 3.80 2.49 -13.34
CA TRP A 46 4.27 2.36 -11.95
C TRP A 46 5.57 1.57 -11.88
N GLN A 47 6.58 2.16 -11.27
CA GLN A 47 7.87 1.50 -11.02
C GLN A 47 8.22 1.44 -9.53
N ALA A 48 7.55 2.26 -8.73
CA ALA A 48 7.73 2.31 -7.28
C ALA A 48 6.39 2.45 -6.57
N PHE A 49 6.34 2.03 -5.31
CA PHE A 49 5.24 2.36 -4.43
C PHE A 49 5.73 2.56 -2.99
N GLN A 50 5.08 3.48 -2.30
CA GLN A 50 5.22 3.64 -0.87
C GLN A 50 4.06 2.92 -0.19
N ARG A 51 4.38 2.08 0.78
CA ARG A 51 3.43 1.36 1.60
C ARG A 51 3.43 1.93 3.02
N VAL A 52 2.29 2.42 3.47
CA VAL A 52 2.09 2.89 4.84
C VAL A 52 1.23 1.87 5.57
N ARG A 53 1.76 1.25 6.62
CA ARG A 53 1.04 0.31 7.48
C ARG A 53 0.69 0.99 8.80
N ILE A 54 -0.61 1.06 9.08
CA ILE A 54 -1.16 1.66 10.28
C ILE A 54 -1.68 0.54 11.18
N TYR A 55 -0.98 0.27 12.26
CA TYR A 55 -1.38 -0.71 13.26
C TYR A 55 -2.41 -0.07 14.18
N VAL A 56 -3.66 -0.41 13.97
CA VAL A 56 -4.80 0.24 14.64
C VAL A 56 -4.93 -0.26 16.08
N LYS A 57 -5.27 0.64 17.01
CA LYS A 57 -5.65 0.27 18.35
C LYS A 57 -6.94 -0.52 18.34
N GLN A 58 -7.08 -1.43 19.31
CA GLN A 58 -8.29 -2.24 19.43
C GLN A 58 -9.52 -1.35 19.62
N GLY A 59 -10.57 -1.63 18.84
CA GLY A 59 -11.84 -0.89 18.89
C GLY A 59 -11.87 0.40 18.06
N MET A 60 -10.72 0.89 17.53
CA MET A 60 -10.63 2.18 16.84
C MET A 60 -10.75 2.09 15.31
N MET A 61 -11.13 0.92 14.79
CA MET A 61 -11.18 0.72 13.34
C MET A 61 -12.26 1.59 12.65
N GLY A 62 -13.39 1.82 13.33
CA GLY A 62 -14.46 2.68 12.81
C GLY A 62 -13.97 4.11 12.58
N GLU A 63 -13.33 4.70 13.60
CA GLU A 63 -12.79 6.06 13.53
C GLU A 63 -11.67 6.17 12.48
N VAL A 64 -10.88 5.12 12.27
CA VAL A 64 -9.89 5.07 11.18
C VAL A 64 -10.57 5.10 9.82
N PHE A 65 -11.69 4.37 9.64
CA PHE A 65 -12.45 4.42 8.39
C PHE A 65 -13.07 5.80 8.14
N ASP A 66 -13.57 6.46 9.18
CA ASP A 66 -14.09 7.83 9.08
C ASP A 66 -12.98 8.80 8.61
N VAL A 67 -11.77 8.68 9.16
CA VAL A 67 -10.63 9.51 8.70
C VAL A 67 -10.29 9.24 7.24
N PHE A 68 -10.28 7.98 6.78
CA PHE A 68 -10.02 7.66 5.37
C PHE A 68 -11.15 8.10 4.43
N GLY A 69 -12.40 8.08 4.90
CA GLY A 69 -13.53 8.70 4.20
C GLY A 69 -13.28 10.18 3.95
N ASP A 70 -12.87 10.93 4.98
CA ASP A 70 -12.55 12.35 4.89
C ASP A 70 -11.33 12.63 4.00
N VAL A 71 -10.30 11.74 4.01
CA VAL A 71 -9.16 11.82 3.08
C VAL A 71 -9.63 11.68 1.64
N ARG A 72 -10.46 10.69 1.34
CA ARG A 72 -11.02 10.49 0.00
C ARG A 72 -11.80 11.72 -0.46
N ASP A 73 -12.70 12.24 0.40
CA ASP A 73 -13.50 13.42 0.10
C ASP A 73 -12.63 14.67 -0.13
N LEU A 74 -11.49 14.78 0.57
CA LEU A 74 -10.50 15.83 0.35
C LEU A 74 -9.85 15.73 -1.03
N TYR A 75 -9.45 14.50 -1.45
CA TYR A 75 -8.89 14.24 -2.76
C TYR A 75 -9.90 14.52 -3.88
N GLU A 76 -11.16 14.09 -3.72
CA GLU A 76 -12.24 14.35 -4.67
C GLU A 76 -12.50 15.85 -4.85
N ARG A 77 -12.59 16.62 -3.75
CA ARG A 77 -12.85 18.07 -3.81
C ARG A 77 -11.74 18.87 -4.48
N ASN A 78 -10.51 18.36 -4.45
CA ASN A 78 -9.35 19.03 -5.03
C ASN A 78 -8.94 18.44 -6.40
N ASP A 79 -9.76 17.57 -6.98
CA ASP A 79 -9.51 16.89 -8.26
C ASP A 79 -8.09 16.31 -8.34
N VAL A 80 -7.61 15.69 -7.25
CA VAL A 80 -6.25 15.17 -7.15
C VAL A 80 -6.03 14.09 -8.20
N PRO A 81 -5.03 14.21 -9.11
CA PRO A 81 -4.81 13.22 -10.15
C PRO A 81 -4.07 11.96 -9.68
N GLU A 82 -3.76 11.90 -8.39
CA GLU A 82 -3.03 10.78 -7.76
C GLU A 82 -3.99 9.80 -7.12
N ARG A 83 -3.82 8.52 -7.43
CA ARG A 83 -4.59 7.46 -6.77
C ARG A 83 -3.86 6.93 -5.54
N TYR A 84 -4.63 6.45 -4.59
CA TYR A 84 -4.12 5.57 -3.53
C TYR A 84 -5.09 4.40 -3.29
N THR A 85 -4.53 3.29 -2.83
CA THR A 85 -5.33 2.12 -2.46
C THR A 85 -5.30 1.89 -0.97
N VAL A 86 -6.40 1.39 -0.42
CA VAL A 86 -6.50 0.99 0.98
C VAL A 86 -6.83 -0.49 1.05
N SER A 87 -6.16 -1.21 1.93
CA SER A 87 -6.47 -2.59 2.25
C SER A 87 -6.39 -2.84 3.75
N LEU A 88 -7.07 -3.88 4.19
CA LEU A 88 -7.10 -4.33 5.57
C LEU A 88 -6.40 -5.67 5.69
N GLN A 89 -5.57 -5.82 6.70
CA GLN A 89 -4.98 -7.07 7.10
C GLN A 89 -5.49 -7.39 8.50
N SER A 90 -6.20 -8.51 8.68
CA SER A 90 -6.84 -8.84 9.96
C SER A 90 -6.53 -10.24 10.48
N LEU A 91 -6.10 -11.16 9.62
CA LEU A 91 -5.71 -12.50 10.01
C LEU A 91 -4.22 -12.71 9.72
N GLY A 92 -3.53 -13.37 10.64
CA GLY A 92 -2.08 -13.63 10.54
C GLY A 92 -1.20 -12.42 10.89
N SER A 93 -1.74 -11.45 11.64
CA SER A 93 -0.99 -10.27 12.10
C SER A 93 -1.24 -9.98 13.57
N ASP A 94 -0.41 -9.11 14.16
CA ASP A 94 -0.52 -8.62 15.55
C ASP A 94 -1.72 -7.69 15.79
N GLY A 95 -2.84 -7.94 15.16
CA GLY A 95 -4.05 -7.14 15.22
C GLY A 95 -4.38 -6.45 13.89
N PRO A 96 -5.42 -5.61 13.86
CA PRO A 96 -5.88 -5.01 12.63
C PRO A 96 -4.86 -3.98 12.10
N ILE A 97 -4.53 -4.12 10.82
CA ILE A 97 -3.64 -3.21 10.10
C ILE A 97 -4.41 -2.63 8.91
N VAL A 98 -4.37 -1.30 8.77
CA VAL A 98 -4.76 -0.60 7.54
C VAL A 98 -3.49 -0.33 6.76
N GLU A 99 -3.47 -0.76 5.52
CA GLU A 99 -2.37 -0.54 4.59
C GLU A 99 -2.80 0.42 3.50
N VAL A 100 -2.02 1.48 3.30
CA VAL A 100 -2.19 2.45 2.22
C VAL A 100 -1.03 2.30 1.26
N GLN A 101 -1.31 2.32 -0.04
CA GLN A 101 -0.29 2.28 -1.08
C GLN A 101 -0.42 3.49 -1.99
N LEU A 102 0.70 4.20 -2.16
CA LEU A 102 0.89 5.33 -3.07
C LEU A 102 1.83 4.88 -4.17
N PHE A 103 1.55 5.23 -5.42
CA PHE A 103 2.27 4.74 -6.59
C PHE A 103 2.98 5.87 -7.32
N GLY A 104 4.11 5.56 -7.95
CA GLY A 104 4.86 6.51 -8.75
C GLY A 104 5.74 5.86 -9.81
N SER A 105 6.22 6.66 -10.74
CA SER A 105 7.22 6.26 -11.74
C SER A 105 8.61 6.05 -11.12
N SER A 106 8.84 6.58 -9.92
CA SER A 106 10.03 6.40 -9.10
C SER A 106 9.74 6.79 -7.66
N MET A 107 10.64 6.53 -6.73
CA MET A 107 10.52 7.04 -5.37
C MET A 107 10.60 8.57 -5.31
N ALA A 108 11.46 9.18 -6.13
CA ALA A 108 11.57 10.64 -6.22
C ALA A 108 10.24 11.27 -6.68
N ASP A 109 9.55 10.63 -7.61
CA ASP A 109 8.22 11.04 -8.09
C ASP A 109 7.18 11.02 -6.95
N ILE A 110 7.13 9.96 -6.15
CA ILE A 110 6.23 9.87 -5.00
C ILE A 110 6.47 11.00 -3.98
N TYR A 111 7.74 11.30 -3.68
CA TYR A 111 8.08 12.39 -2.76
C TYR A 111 7.75 13.76 -3.34
N GLN A 112 7.99 13.96 -4.64
CA GLN A 112 7.64 15.22 -5.32
C GLN A 112 6.14 15.48 -5.25
N VAL A 113 5.33 14.48 -5.59
CA VAL A 113 3.87 14.54 -5.46
C VAL A 113 3.44 14.82 -4.01
N GLY A 114 4.08 14.18 -3.04
CA GLY A 114 3.82 14.43 -1.63
C GLY A 114 4.04 15.90 -1.24
N MET A 115 5.09 16.53 -1.75
CA MET A 115 5.34 17.97 -1.52
C MET A 115 4.29 18.86 -2.19
N GLU A 116 3.88 18.55 -3.40
CA GLU A 116 2.84 19.28 -4.13
C GLU A 116 1.48 19.21 -3.42
N LEU A 117 1.11 18.03 -2.91
CA LEU A 117 -0.09 17.84 -2.11
C LEU A 117 0.00 18.59 -0.76
N GLU A 118 1.18 18.61 -0.12
CA GLU A 118 1.39 19.38 1.11
C GLU A 118 1.27 20.88 0.86
N GLU A 119 1.74 21.40 -0.28
CA GLU A 119 1.59 22.81 -0.66
C GLU A 119 0.13 23.19 -0.93
N SER A 120 -0.63 22.31 -1.59
CA SER A 120 -2.01 22.59 -2.00
C SER A 120 -3.04 22.39 -0.88
N MET A 121 -2.90 21.35 -0.06
CA MET A 121 -3.90 20.97 0.96
C MET A 121 -3.29 20.51 2.30
N GLY A 122 -2.06 20.92 2.60
CA GLY A 122 -1.32 20.47 3.78
C GLY A 122 -1.99 20.74 5.11
N ALA A 123 -2.68 21.88 5.25
CA ALA A 123 -3.39 22.23 6.47
C ALA A 123 -4.54 21.24 6.77
N GLU A 124 -5.33 20.85 5.77
CA GLU A 124 -6.43 19.89 5.89
C GLU A 124 -5.87 18.49 6.11
N MET A 125 -4.85 18.08 5.33
CA MET A 125 -4.16 16.81 5.51
C MET A 125 -3.55 16.68 6.91
N ASN A 126 -2.92 17.72 7.44
CA ASN A 126 -2.36 17.70 8.78
C ASN A 126 -3.45 17.51 9.85
N SER A 127 -4.61 18.14 9.69
CA SER A 127 -5.77 17.91 10.57
C SER A 127 -6.19 16.43 10.59
N LEU A 128 -6.24 15.78 9.41
CA LEU A 128 -6.56 14.35 9.31
C LEU A 128 -5.47 13.46 9.93
N ARG A 129 -4.20 13.79 9.73
CA ARG A 129 -3.06 13.09 10.39
C ARG A 129 -3.13 13.19 11.90
N LEU A 130 -3.49 14.37 12.45
CA LEU A 130 -3.64 14.57 13.89
C LEU A 130 -4.82 13.75 14.47
N ARG A 131 -5.87 13.53 13.70
CA ARG A 131 -6.97 12.63 14.09
C ARG A 131 -6.56 11.16 14.02
N LEU A 132 -5.76 10.77 13.04
CA LEU A 132 -5.31 9.39 12.85
C LEU A 132 -4.28 8.95 13.91
N GLY A 133 -3.37 9.82 14.29
CA GLY A 133 -2.27 9.52 15.21
C GLY A 133 -2.71 8.82 16.50
N PRO A 134 -3.70 9.35 17.25
CA PRO A 134 -4.19 8.71 18.49
C PRO A 134 -4.82 7.34 18.30
N LEU A 135 -5.28 7.01 17.09
CA LEU A 135 -5.95 5.75 16.75
C LEU A 135 -4.95 4.62 16.42
N ALA A 136 -3.71 4.98 16.10
CA ALA A 136 -2.64 4.05 15.77
C ALA A 136 -1.80 3.68 17.00
N ARG A 137 -1.35 2.41 17.05
CA ARG A 137 -0.30 1.94 17.96
C ARG A 137 1.08 2.23 17.38
N ARG A 138 1.19 2.11 16.06
CA ARG A 138 2.42 2.22 15.28
C ARG A 138 2.07 2.54 13.84
N ILE A 139 2.93 3.30 13.18
CA ILE A 139 2.85 3.53 11.74
C ILE A 139 4.23 3.18 11.16
N GLU A 140 4.24 2.39 10.09
CA GLU A 140 5.45 2.01 9.36
C GLU A 140 5.33 2.42 7.91
N VAL A 141 6.43 2.85 7.34
CA VAL A 141 6.51 3.28 5.94
C VAL A 141 7.61 2.48 5.25
N ASP A 142 7.25 1.76 4.21
CA ASP A 142 8.17 1.03 3.35
C ASP A 142 8.19 1.67 1.95
N ASN A 143 9.38 1.85 1.41
CA ASN A 143 9.61 2.29 0.04
C ASN A 143 10.01 1.08 -0.80
N LEU A 144 9.25 0.77 -1.83
CA LEU A 144 9.34 -0.48 -2.57
C LEU A 144 9.43 -0.22 -4.08
N MET A 145 10.28 -1.00 -4.75
CA MET A 145 10.40 -0.98 -6.20
C MET A 145 9.62 -2.15 -6.82
N ILE A 146 8.93 -1.88 -7.91
CA ILE A 146 8.19 -2.91 -8.66
C ILE A 146 9.16 -3.64 -9.60
N ARG A 147 9.36 -4.92 -9.38
CA ARG A 147 10.24 -5.79 -10.20
C ARG A 147 9.40 -6.58 -11.19
N ARG A 148 9.06 -5.96 -12.32
CA ARG A 148 8.28 -6.60 -13.40
C ARG A 148 9.05 -7.75 -14.06
N ASP A 149 10.38 -7.68 -14.05
CA ASP A 149 11.28 -8.71 -14.55
C ASP A 149 11.25 -10.01 -13.74
N MET A 150 10.76 -9.94 -12.49
CA MET A 150 10.61 -11.10 -11.60
C MET A 150 9.15 -11.60 -11.50
N GLY A 151 8.21 -10.87 -12.10
CA GLY A 151 6.79 -11.22 -12.09
C GLY A 151 6.42 -12.20 -13.20
N TYR A 152 5.46 -13.09 -12.91
CA TYR A 152 4.82 -13.91 -13.95
C TYR A 152 3.95 -12.99 -14.84
N GLN A 153 4.24 -13.01 -16.15
CA GLN A 153 3.38 -12.41 -17.16
C GLN A 153 2.69 -13.55 -17.91
N PRO A 154 1.35 -13.69 -17.81
CA PRO A 154 0.64 -14.69 -18.60
C PRO A 154 0.83 -14.40 -20.10
N PRO A 155 0.98 -15.41 -20.97
CA PRO A 155 1.01 -15.20 -22.40
C PRO A 155 -0.33 -14.61 -22.85
N ASN A 156 -0.26 -13.62 -23.77
CA ASN A 156 -1.43 -13.03 -24.43
C ASN A 156 -2.17 -14.05 -25.29
#